data_c00f3b1db2195bf509820daf07f1dd5c
#
_entry.id   c00f3b1db2195bf509820daf07f1dd5c
#
_cell.length_a   1.000
_cell.length_b   1.000
_cell.length_c   1.000
_cell.angle_alpha   90.00
_cell.angle_beta   90.00
_cell.angle_gamma   90.00
#
_symmetry.space_group_name_H-M   'P 1'
#
loop_
_entity.id
_entity.type
_entity.pdbx_description
1 polymer ?
#
loop_
_entity_poly.entity_id
_entity_poly.type
_entity_poly.pdbx_seq_one_letter_code
_entity_poly.pdbx_strand_id
1 'polypeptide(L)'
;MINIAIIDDDITFCDDFEEQIKKIDNSYNTDCYYDINTFLESVSSYNIAIIDIMLGKDNGIDIASAITEKYPNIKIIFISVEQDFFQDVYSVNHLYFLVKPISNEQLKQALSVCCSEINKQTLYTKLGSGTTAINLNDVSYFEGILKKTIVHYVNAPKQTLNEPLKDIEKEILNTNFIRIHQSYIVNLTYITQFTKTKVNIQDLEIPISRKYSQSALNGISKFLGNNLL
;
A
#
# COMPACT_ATOMS: atom_id res chain seq x y z
N MET A 1 -14.34 -1.76 0.00
CA MET A 1 -14.52 -2.41 1.33
C MET A 1 -13.12 -2.71 1.81
N ILE A 2 -12.80 -2.41 3.07
CA ILE A 2 -11.47 -2.65 3.64
C ILE A 2 -11.53 -3.93 4.45
N ASN A 3 -10.63 -4.87 4.16
CA ASN A 3 -10.49 -6.13 4.85
C ASN A 3 -9.39 -6.01 5.90
N ILE A 4 -9.69 -6.37 7.14
CA ILE A 4 -8.81 -6.26 8.30
C ILE A 4 -8.63 -7.66 8.90
N ALA A 5 -7.39 -8.12 9.01
CA ALA A 5 -7.06 -9.29 9.80
C ALA A 5 -6.65 -8.86 11.21
N ILE A 6 -7.11 -9.56 12.22
CA ILE A 6 -6.71 -9.43 13.63
C ILE A 6 -5.97 -10.71 13.99
N ILE A 7 -4.72 -10.61 14.41
CA ILE A 7 -3.87 -11.76 14.72
C ILE A 7 -3.45 -11.66 16.19
N ASP A 8 -4.04 -12.51 17.01
CA ASP A 8 -3.85 -12.54 18.45
C ASP A 8 -4.25 -13.91 18.98
N ASP A 9 -3.49 -14.52 19.90
CA ASP A 9 -3.79 -15.83 20.47
C ASP A 9 -4.85 -15.78 21.60
N ASP A 10 -5.21 -14.58 22.07
CA ASP A 10 -6.33 -14.38 23.00
C ASP A 10 -7.66 -14.24 22.22
N ILE A 11 -8.42 -15.36 22.22
CA ILE A 11 -9.74 -15.43 21.55
C ILE A 11 -10.71 -14.37 22.08
N THR A 12 -10.73 -14.15 23.39
CA THR A 12 -11.65 -13.19 24.02
C THR A 12 -11.30 -11.77 23.59
N PHE A 13 -10.02 -11.44 23.54
CA PHE A 13 -9.59 -10.14 23.03
C PHE A 13 -9.98 -9.96 21.56
N CYS A 14 -9.78 -10.97 20.73
CA CYS A 14 -10.13 -10.92 19.31
C CYS A 14 -11.63 -10.60 19.08
N ASP A 15 -12.52 -11.32 19.78
CA ASP A 15 -13.96 -11.14 19.66
C ASP A 15 -14.39 -9.73 20.09
N ASP A 16 -13.92 -9.25 21.25
CA ASP A 16 -14.22 -7.91 21.75
C ASP A 16 -13.66 -6.81 20.82
N PHE A 17 -12.47 -7.04 20.28
CA PHE A 17 -11.79 -6.08 19.41
C PHE A 17 -12.45 -6.01 18.02
N GLU A 18 -12.91 -7.12 17.48
CA GLU A 18 -13.72 -7.15 16.27
C GLU A 18 -15.00 -6.33 16.45
N GLU A 19 -15.71 -6.50 17.57
CA GLU A 19 -16.88 -5.67 17.87
C GLU A 19 -16.53 -4.18 17.98
N GLN A 20 -15.38 -3.87 18.57
CA GLN A 20 -14.90 -2.49 18.70
C GLN A 20 -14.64 -1.86 17.32
N ILE A 21 -14.02 -2.59 16.39
CA ILE A 21 -13.81 -2.14 15.00
C ILE A 21 -15.16 -1.92 14.29
N LYS A 22 -16.10 -2.85 14.41
CA LYS A 22 -17.43 -2.75 13.80
C LYS A 22 -18.24 -1.56 14.34
N LYS A 23 -18.07 -1.19 15.61
CA LYS A 23 -18.69 0.01 16.19
C LYS A 23 -18.10 1.32 15.63
N ILE A 24 -16.83 1.32 15.17
CA ILE A 24 -16.20 2.48 14.53
C ILE A 24 -16.74 2.65 13.11
N ASP A 25 -16.74 1.58 12.32
CA ASP A 25 -17.29 1.56 10.96
C ASP A 25 -17.71 0.14 10.56
N ASN A 26 -19.03 -0.08 10.42
CA ASN A 26 -19.61 -1.36 10.08
C ASN A 26 -19.33 -1.80 8.61
N SER A 27 -18.70 -0.96 7.80
CA SER A 27 -18.28 -1.31 6.44
C SER A 27 -16.95 -2.07 6.39
N TYR A 28 -16.21 -2.15 7.48
CA TYR A 28 -15.01 -2.97 7.58
C TYR A 28 -15.37 -4.45 7.65
N ASN A 29 -14.63 -5.25 6.87
CA ASN A 29 -14.71 -6.70 6.95
C ASN A 29 -13.54 -7.17 7.83
N THR A 30 -13.84 -7.90 8.89
CA THR A 30 -12.87 -8.34 9.90
C THR A 30 -12.85 -9.85 10.02
N ASP A 31 -11.66 -10.43 10.09
CA ASP A 31 -11.44 -11.84 10.38
C ASP A 31 -10.36 -11.97 11.48
N CYS A 32 -10.59 -12.89 12.42
CA CYS A 32 -9.70 -13.18 13.53
C CYS A 32 -8.86 -14.43 13.26
N TYR A 33 -7.58 -14.35 13.59
CA TYR A 33 -6.60 -15.43 13.48
C TYR A 33 -5.92 -15.65 14.81
N TYR A 34 -5.99 -16.88 15.31
CA TYR A 34 -5.43 -17.27 16.61
C TYR A 34 -4.07 -17.96 16.47
N ASP A 35 -3.68 -18.25 15.25
CA ASP A 35 -2.36 -18.75 14.88
C ASP A 35 -1.88 -18.14 13.55
N ILE A 36 -0.58 -18.02 13.43
CA ILE A 36 0.04 -17.33 12.32
C ILE A 36 -0.07 -18.11 10.99
N ASN A 37 -0.06 -19.44 11.02
CA ASN A 37 0.00 -20.23 9.79
C ASN A 37 -1.29 -20.10 8.99
N THR A 38 -2.44 -20.13 9.66
CA THR A 38 -3.74 -19.91 9.03
C THR A 38 -3.87 -18.51 8.43
N PHE A 39 -3.29 -17.50 9.09
CA PHE A 39 -3.27 -16.15 8.53
C PHE A 39 -2.38 -16.06 7.30
N LEU A 40 -1.18 -16.65 7.31
CA LEU A 40 -0.23 -16.58 6.19
C LEU A 40 -0.78 -17.14 4.88
N GLU A 41 -1.72 -18.08 4.93
CA GLU A 41 -2.39 -18.62 3.75
C GLU A 41 -3.32 -17.61 3.06
N SER A 42 -3.81 -16.60 3.79
CA SER A 42 -4.82 -15.63 3.32
C SER A 42 -4.37 -14.17 3.31
N VAL A 43 -3.12 -13.87 3.63
CA VAL A 43 -2.55 -12.51 3.74
C VAL A 43 -2.92 -11.60 2.58
N SER A 44 -2.89 -12.11 1.34
CA SER A 44 -3.17 -11.32 0.14
C SER A 44 -4.60 -10.78 0.06
N SER A 45 -5.52 -11.28 0.89
CA SER A 45 -6.93 -10.86 0.95
C SER A 45 -7.14 -9.62 1.80
N TYR A 46 -6.15 -9.20 2.61
CA TYR A 46 -6.28 -8.13 3.58
C TYR A 46 -5.57 -6.84 3.16
N ASN A 47 -6.17 -5.72 3.57
CA ASN A 47 -5.61 -4.39 3.41
C ASN A 47 -4.84 -3.95 4.66
N ILE A 48 -5.30 -4.39 5.84
CA ILE A 48 -4.72 -4.08 7.15
C ILE A 48 -4.52 -5.39 7.91
N ALA A 49 -3.38 -5.55 8.55
CA ALA A 49 -3.13 -6.59 9.54
C ALA A 49 -2.83 -5.93 10.89
N ILE A 50 -3.61 -6.28 11.91
CA ILE A 50 -3.42 -5.86 13.29
C ILE A 50 -2.81 -7.07 14.01
N ILE A 51 -1.54 -6.95 14.43
CA ILE A 51 -0.73 -8.08 14.87
C ILE A 51 -0.30 -7.87 16.31
N ASP A 52 -0.63 -8.81 17.20
CA ASP A 52 -0.01 -8.84 18.52
C ASP A 52 1.48 -9.16 18.38
N ILE A 53 2.31 -8.45 19.12
CA ILE A 53 3.75 -8.71 19.15
C ILE A 53 4.06 -10.03 19.83
N MET A 54 3.29 -10.38 20.86
CA MET A 54 3.45 -11.60 21.66
C MET A 54 2.43 -12.65 21.22
N LEU A 55 2.75 -13.46 20.22
CA LEU A 55 1.89 -14.54 19.69
C LEU A 55 2.35 -15.90 20.19
N GLY A 56 2.08 -16.21 21.45
CA GLY A 56 2.50 -17.45 22.06
C GLY A 56 4.01 -17.65 22.05
N LYS A 57 4.54 -18.40 21.07
CA LYS A 57 5.98 -18.62 20.87
C LYS A 57 6.58 -17.77 19.75
N ASP A 58 5.73 -17.16 18.95
CA ASP A 58 6.13 -16.42 17.75
C ASP A 58 6.22 -14.92 18.07
N ASN A 59 7.11 -14.23 17.36
CA ASN A 59 7.27 -12.79 17.46
C ASN A 59 6.53 -12.12 16.31
N GLY A 60 5.49 -11.32 16.61
CA GLY A 60 4.70 -10.60 15.65
C GLY A 60 5.51 -9.64 14.76
N ILE A 61 6.66 -9.13 15.25
CA ILE A 61 7.55 -8.25 14.48
C ILE A 61 8.23 -9.02 13.35
N ASP A 62 8.75 -10.23 13.62
CA ASP A 62 9.39 -11.06 12.60
C ASP A 62 8.39 -11.48 11.53
N ILE A 63 7.17 -11.81 11.96
CA ILE A 63 6.06 -12.14 11.08
C ILE A 63 5.70 -10.95 10.17
N ALA A 64 5.53 -9.77 10.74
CA ALA A 64 5.23 -8.55 10.01
C ALA A 64 6.34 -8.18 9.00
N SER A 65 7.61 -8.42 9.35
CA SER A 65 8.74 -8.25 8.44
C SER A 65 8.62 -9.14 7.21
N ALA A 66 8.39 -10.44 7.40
CA ALA A 66 8.21 -11.40 6.32
C ALA A 66 6.98 -11.08 5.45
N ILE A 67 5.89 -10.60 6.06
CA ILE A 67 4.68 -10.19 5.36
C ILE A 67 4.94 -8.96 4.50
N THR A 68 5.55 -7.91 5.05
CA THR A 68 5.78 -6.64 4.34
C THR A 68 6.77 -6.78 3.19
N GLU A 69 7.73 -7.69 3.28
CA GLU A 69 8.63 -8.04 2.18
C GLU A 69 7.88 -8.63 0.98
N LYS A 70 6.95 -9.55 1.24
CA LYS A 70 6.19 -10.24 0.20
C LYS A 70 4.93 -9.47 -0.26
N TYR A 71 4.30 -8.74 0.67
CA TYR A 71 3.04 -8.00 0.47
C TYR A 71 3.19 -6.54 0.93
N PRO A 72 3.98 -5.70 0.21
CA PRO A 72 4.33 -4.33 0.64
C PRO A 72 3.13 -3.38 0.76
N ASN A 73 1.97 -3.78 0.27
CA ASN A 73 0.77 -2.97 0.28
C ASN A 73 -0.08 -3.13 1.54
N ILE A 74 0.11 -4.22 2.30
CA ILE A 74 -0.60 -4.43 3.55
C ILE A 74 -0.13 -3.39 4.59
N LYS A 75 -1.08 -2.85 5.34
CA LYS A 75 -0.78 -1.88 6.39
C LYS A 75 -0.72 -2.59 7.72
N ILE A 76 0.40 -2.45 8.42
CA ILE A 76 0.61 -3.12 9.70
C ILE A 76 0.27 -2.16 10.84
N ILE A 77 -0.51 -2.64 11.79
CA ILE A 77 -0.72 -2.05 13.11
C ILE A 77 -0.24 -3.08 14.12
N PHE A 78 0.74 -2.72 14.94
CA PHE A 78 1.12 -3.57 16.06
C PHE A 78 0.26 -3.28 17.28
N ILE A 79 -0.05 -4.35 18.03
CA ILE A 79 -0.67 -4.26 19.35
C ILE A 79 0.20 -5.02 20.37
N SER A 80 0.26 -4.54 21.60
CA SER A 80 1.01 -5.22 22.68
C SER A 80 0.51 -4.76 24.05
N VAL A 81 0.69 -5.60 25.07
CA VAL A 81 0.53 -5.20 26.48
C VAL A 81 1.73 -4.41 26.99
N GLU A 82 2.91 -4.54 26.37
CA GLU A 82 4.17 -3.93 26.80
C GLU A 82 4.58 -2.78 25.88
N GLN A 83 5.14 -1.72 26.48
CA GLN A 83 5.65 -0.56 25.76
C GLN A 83 7.12 -0.73 25.30
N ASP A 84 7.82 -1.72 25.82
CA ASP A 84 9.27 -1.88 25.62
C ASP A 84 9.64 -2.26 24.18
N PHE A 85 8.69 -2.74 23.38
CA PHE A 85 8.88 -3.08 21.97
C PHE A 85 8.95 -1.88 21.02
N PHE A 86 8.82 -0.66 21.51
CA PHE A 86 8.86 0.55 20.66
C PHE A 86 10.11 0.65 19.78
N GLN A 87 11.26 0.17 20.25
CA GLN A 87 12.50 0.21 19.46
C GLN A 87 12.52 -0.87 18.36
N ASP A 88 11.99 -2.05 18.65
CA ASP A 88 12.06 -3.18 17.73
C ASP A 88 11.08 -3.05 16.55
N VAL A 89 9.91 -2.44 16.79
CA VAL A 89 8.92 -2.21 15.71
C VAL A 89 9.39 -1.26 14.61
N TYR A 90 10.38 -0.39 14.89
CA TYR A 90 10.96 0.49 13.85
C TYR A 90 11.75 -0.27 12.78
N SER A 91 12.10 -1.53 13.02
CA SER A 91 12.74 -2.38 12.01
C SER A 91 11.78 -2.81 10.89
N VAL A 92 10.47 -2.69 11.11
CA VAL A 92 9.42 -3.07 10.15
C VAL A 92 8.64 -1.84 9.70
N ASN A 93 8.30 -1.81 8.42
CA ASN A 93 7.42 -0.76 7.89
C ASN A 93 5.99 -0.97 8.43
N HIS A 94 5.68 -0.31 9.54
CA HIS A 94 4.37 -0.29 10.18
C HIS A 94 3.80 1.13 10.22
N LEU A 95 2.48 1.26 10.33
CA LEU A 95 1.82 2.58 10.37
C LEU A 95 1.44 3.01 11.79
N TYR A 96 1.20 2.07 12.68
CA TYR A 96 0.76 2.39 14.04
C TYR A 96 1.16 1.32 15.05
N PHE A 97 1.31 1.75 16.30
CA PHE A 97 1.52 0.88 17.45
C PHE A 97 0.50 1.24 18.55
N LEU A 98 -0.22 0.25 19.05
CA LEU A 98 -1.24 0.42 20.08
C LEU A 98 -0.89 -0.42 21.32
N VAL A 99 -1.06 0.16 22.49
CA VAL A 99 -0.85 -0.53 23.78
C VAL A 99 -2.20 -0.94 24.36
N LYS A 100 -2.33 -2.22 24.73
CA LYS A 100 -3.53 -2.74 25.41
C LYS A 100 -3.59 -2.17 26.87
N PRO A 101 -4.76 -1.75 27.36
CA PRO A 101 -6.07 -1.74 26.72
C PRO A 101 -6.23 -0.59 25.71
N ILE A 102 -6.82 -0.87 24.54
CA ILE A 102 -6.91 0.04 23.41
C ILE A 102 -8.24 0.82 23.50
N SER A 103 -8.16 2.15 23.53
CA SER A 103 -9.36 2.99 23.50
C SER A 103 -9.96 3.10 22.08
N ASN A 104 -11.26 3.42 22.00
CA ASN A 104 -11.93 3.64 20.72
C ASN A 104 -11.28 4.78 19.92
N GLU A 105 -10.81 5.83 20.59
CA GLU A 105 -10.15 6.98 19.95
C GLU A 105 -8.82 6.59 19.32
N GLN A 106 -8.00 5.82 20.04
CA GLN A 106 -6.71 5.33 19.53
C GLN A 106 -6.91 4.39 18.34
N LEU A 107 -7.84 3.44 18.44
CA LEU A 107 -8.17 2.52 17.34
C LEU A 107 -8.69 3.27 16.11
N LYS A 108 -9.62 4.21 16.31
CA LYS A 108 -10.15 5.04 15.23
C LYS A 108 -9.06 5.85 14.53
N GLN A 109 -8.12 6.39 15.29
CA GLN A 109 -6.98 7.15 14.75
C GLN A 109 -6.07 6.23 13.92
N ALA A 110 -5.71 5.05 14.44
CA ALA A 110 -4.86 4.08 13.74
C ALA A 110 -5.50 3.61 12.42
N LEU A 111 -6.78 3.24 12.45
CA LEU A 111 -7.54 2.85 11.26
C LEU A 111 -7.65 4.00 10.25
N SER A 112 -7.88 5.23 10.70
CA SER A 112 -7.95 6.41 9.83
C SER A 112 -6.63 6.65 9.09
N VAL A 113 -5.49 6.48 9.75
CA VAL A 113 -4.16 6.59 9.14
C VAL A 113 -3.99 5.50 8.06
N CYS A 114 -4.30 4.23 8.39
CA CYS A 114 -4.23 3.13 7.43
C CYS A 114 -5.14 3.36 6.22
N CYS A 115 -6.39 3.76 6.44
CA CYS A 115 -7.33 4.05 5.36
C CYS A 115 -6.86 5.20 4.47
N SER A 116 -6.27 6.25 5.05
CA SER A 116 -5.68 7.35 4.29
C SER A 116 -4.56 6.86 3.37
N GLU A 117 -3.66 6.01 3.87
CA GLU A 117 -2.57 5.44 3.07
C GLU A 117 -3.08 4.48 1.98
N ILE A 118 -4.11 3.67 2.27
CA ILE A 118 -4.76 2.81 1.28
C ILE A 118 -5.42 3.65 0.18
N ASN A 119 -6.13 4.71 0.55
CA ASN A 119 -6.81 5.59 -0.40
C ASN A 119 -5.83 6.33 -1.31
N LYS A 120 -4.65 6.71 -0.82
CA LYS A 120 -3.58 7.28 -1.67
C LYS A 120 -3.10 6.31 -2.76
N GLN A 121 -3.31 5.02 -2.58
CA GLN A 121 -2.96 3.98 -3.55
C GLN A 121 -4.09 3.60 -4.50
N THR A 122 -5.22 4.31 -4.46
CA THR A 122 -6.38 4.05 -5.31
C THR A 122 -6.70 5.27 -6.17
N LEU A 123 -6.68 5.08 -7.48
CA LEU A 123 -7.16 6.08 -8.45
C LEU A 123 -8.63 5.79 -8.77
N TYR A 124 -9.50 6.74 -8.48
CA TYR A 124 -10.90 6.71 -8.91
C TYR A 124 -11.07 7.46 -10.22
N THR A 125 -11.50 6.80 -11.27
CA THR A 125 -11.63 7.37 -12.60
C THR A 125 -12.92 6.93 -13.28
N LYS A 126 -13.34 7.67 -14.32
CA LYS A 126 -14.55 7.35 -15.09
C LYS A 126 -14.27 6.25 -16.11
N LEU A 127 -15.13 5.23 -16.13
CA LEU A 127 -15.12 4.18 -17.14
C LEU A 127 -16.55 4.04 -17.72
N GLY A 128 -16.74 4.51 -18.96
CA GLY A 128 -18.09 4.59 -19.55
C GLY A 128 -19.00 5.54 -18.76
N SER A 129 -20.14 5.03 -18.27
CA SER A 129 -21.09 5.76 -17.42
C SER A 129 -20.86 5.58 -15.92
N GLY A 130 -19.90 4.73 -15.53
CA GLY A 130 -19.59 4.42 -14.13
C GLY A 130 -18.25 4.98 -13.66
N THR A 131 -17.97 4.80 -12.35
CA THR A 131 -16.67 5.04 -11.75
C THR A 131 -15.99 3.70 -11.52
N THR A 132 -14.70 3.60 -11.83
CA THR A 132 -13.85 2.45 -11.50
C THR A 132 -12.77 2.86 -10.53
N ALA A 133 -12.37 1.93 -9.68
CA ALA A 133 -11.25 2.05 -8.77
C ALA A 133 -10.06 1.27 -9.35
N ILE A 134 -8.92 1.92 -9.47
CA ILE A 134 -7.67 1.33 -9.95
C ILE A 134 -6.70 1.30 -8.78
N ASN A 135 -6.26 0.11 -8.38
CA ASN A 135 -5.19 -0.03 -7.40
C ASN A 135 -3.86 0.37 -8.06
N LEU A 136 -3.29 1.48 -7.63
CA LEU A 136 -2.05 2.03 -8.18
C LEU A 136 -0.84 1.10 -7.98
N ASN A 137 -0.90 0.20 -7.01
CA ASN A 137 0.17 -0.78 -6.79
C ASN A 137 0.24 -1.83 -7.89
N ASP A 138 -0.85 -2.08 -8.61
CA ASP A 138 -0.89 -3.03 -9.72
C ASP A 138 -0.48 -2.39 -11.05
N VAL A 139 -0.30 -1.05 -11.07
CA VAL A 139 0.02 -0.29 -12.27
C VAL A 139 1.51 -0.07 -12.40
N SER A 140 2.09 -0.53 -13.50
CA SER A 140 3.51 -0.33 -13.84
C SER A 140 3.77 1.06 -14.44
N TYR A 141 2.90 1.52 -15.35
CA TYR A 141 2.97 2.87 -15.91
C TYR A 141 1.66 3.28 -16.59
N PHE A 142 1.51 4.57 -16.80
CA PHE A 142 0.45 5.17 -17.61
C PHE A 142 1.02 5.71 -18.92
N GLU A 143 0.32 5.45 -20.02
CA GLU A 143 0.67 5.94 -21.35
C GLU A 143 -0.42 6.86 -21.89
N GLY A 144 -0.06 8.09 -22.26
CA GLY A 144 -0.95 9.05 -22.87
C GLY A 144 -0.96 8.94 -24.39
N ILE A 145 -2.12 8.65 -24.97
CA ILE A 145 -2.35 8.62 -26.42
C ILE A 145 -3.50 9.55 -26.74
N LEU A 146 -3.21 10.64 -27.45
CA LEU A 146 -4.19 11.69 -27.78
C LEU A 146 -4.83 12.28 -26.49
N LYS A 147 -6.14 12.10 -26.31
CA LYS A 147 -6.90 12.56 -25.13
C LYS A 147 -7.27 11.41 -24.17
N LYS A 148 -6.63 10.26 -24.32
CA LYS A 148 -6.89 9.05 -23.54
C LYS A 148 -5.63 8.64 -22.77
N THR A 149 -5.82 7.89 -21.70
CA THR A 149 -4.73 7.25 -20.95
C THR A 149 -4.89 5.75 -20.99
N ILE A 150 -3.82 5.04 -21.32
CA ILE A 150 -3.75 3.58 -21.20
C ILE A 150 -3.05 3.27 -19.88
N VAL A 151 -3.71 2.48 -19.06
CA VAL A 151 -3.16 1.92 -17.81
C VAL A 151 -2.50 0.60 -18.16
N HIS A 152 -1.21 0.49 -17.85
CA HIS A 152 -0.45 -0.74 -18.02
C HIS A 152 -0.24 -1.38 -16.64
N TYR A 153 -0.81 -2.56 -16.47
CA TYR A 153 -0.72 -3.33 -15.23
C TYR A 153 0.46 -4.30 -15.28
N VAL A 154 0.93 -4.72 -14.11
CA VAL A 154 2.02 -5.70 -13.99
C VAL A 154 1.57 -7.09 -14.44
N ASN A 155 0.39 -7.54 -13.97
CA ASN A 155 -0.11 -8.89 -14.14
C ASN A 155 -1.54 -8.95 -14.72
N ALA A 156 -2.01 -7.88 -15.37
CA ALA A 156 -3.36 -7.82 -15.93
C ALA A 156 -3.35 -7.15 -17.31
N PRO A 157 -4.40 -7.39 -18.14
CA PRO A 157 -4.55 -6.69 -19.42
C PRO A 157 -4.64 -5.17 -19.22
N LYS A 158 -4.08 -4.43 -20.18
CA LYS A 158 -4.16 -2.97 -20.20
C LYS A 158 -5.59 -2.48 -20.27
N GLN A 159 -5.87 -1.33 -19.65
CA GLN A 159 -7.16 -0.67 -19.62
C GLN A 159 -7.06 0.74 -20.23
N THR A 160 -8.06 1.15 -20.99
CA THR A 160 -8.10 2.49 -21.58
C THR A 160 -9.08 3.40 -20.82
N LEU A 161 -8.59 4.54 -20.36
CA LEU A 161 -9.37 5.59 -19.72
C LEU A 161 -9.65 6.72 -20.73
N ASN A 162 -10.85 7.32 -20.67
CA ASN A 162 -11.23 8.46 -21.51
C ASN A 162 -10.79 9.81 -20.89
N GLU A 163 -9.70 9.81 -20.16
CA GLU A 163 -9.12 10.97 -19.49
C GLU A 163 -7.69 11.19 -19.98
N PRO A 164 -7.27 12.45 -20.21
CA PRO A 164 -5.92 12.75 -20.63
C PRO A 164 -4.93 12.53 -19.49
N LEU A 165 -3.71 12.13 -19.85
CA LEU A 165 -2.65 11.79 -18.91
C LEU A 165 -2.34 12.91 -17.87
N LYS A 166 -2.53 14.18 -18.25
CA LYS A 166 -2.34 15.34 -17.35
C LYS A 166 -3.35 15.39 -16.20
N ASP A 167 -4.56 14.83 -16.39
CA ASP A 167 -5.57 14.82 -15.34
C ASP A 167 -5.34 13.63 -14.42
N ILE A 168 -4.96 12.47 -14.94
CA ILE A 168 -4.46 11.34 -14.13
C ILE A 168 -3.27 11.77 -13.26
N GLU A 169 -2.31 12.53 -13.80
CA GLU A 169 -1.16 13.04 -13.06
C GLU A 169 -1.53 13.82 -11.79
N LYS A 170 -2.63 14.62 -11.84
CA LYS A 170 -3.11 15.39 -10.68
C LYS A 170 -3.69 14.48 -9.58
N GLU A 171 -4.40 13.43 -9.98
CA GLU A 171 -5.05 12.51 -9.04
C GLU A 171 -4.05 11.62 -8.32
N ILE A 172 -2.89 11.34 -8.94
CA ILE A 172 -1.85 10.47 -8.38
C ILE A 172 -0.67 11.25 -7.77
N LEU A 173 -0.86 12.55 -7.47
CA LEU A 173 0.13 13.33 -6.72
C LEU A 173 0.42 12.70 -5.35
N ASN A 174 1.69 12.76 -4.94
CA ASN A 174 2.17 12.19 -3.67
C ASN A 174 2.08 10.65 -3.59
N THR A 175 2.05 9.98 -4.73
CA THR A 175 2.19 8.53 -4.85
C THR A 175 3.58 8.16 -5.37
N ASN A 176 3.82 6.86 -5.59
CA ASN A 176 5.08 6.37 -6.17
C ASN A 176 5.17 6.57 -7.71
N PHE A 177 4.43 7.51 -8.26
CA PHE A 177 4.44 7.79 -9.71
C PHE A 177 5.18 9.08 -10.04
N ILE A 178 5.91 9.04 -11.15
CA ILE A 178 6.63 10.21 -11.67
C ILE A 178 6.45 10.37 -13.17
N ARG A 179 6.24 11.61 -13.59
CA ARG A 179 6.19 11.96 -15.01
C ARG A 179 7.60 12.03 -15.59
N ILE A 180 7.88 11.22 -16.60
CA ILE A 180 9.21 11.17 -17.27
C ILE A 180 9.16 11.61 -18.73
N HIS A 181 7.96 11.65 -19.31
CA HIS A 181 7.74 12.02 -20.71
C HIS A 181 6.40 12.71 -20.90
N GLN A 182 6.20 13.43 -22.01
CA GLN A 182 4.88 13.99 -22.33
C GLN A 182 3.79 12.91 -22.42
N SER A 183 4.17 11.67 -22.72
CA SER A 183 3.26 10.53 -22.88
C SER A 183 3.42 9.46 -21.78
N TYR A 184 4.33 9.60 -20.82
CA TYR A 184 4.55 8.53 -19.83
C TYR A 184 4.66 9.06 -18.41
N ILE A 185 3.92 8.40 -17.51
CA ILE A 185 4.06 8.46 -16.06
C ILE A 185 4.39 7.06 -15.59
N VAL A 186 5.47 6.86 -14.85
CA VAL A 186 5.95 5.54 -14.43
C VAL A 186 5.84 5.37 -12.92
N ASN A 187 5.59 4.15 -12.49
CA ASN A 187 5.64 3.77 -11.09
C ASN A 187 7.09 3.46 -10.70
N LEU A 188 7.62 4.20 -9.73
CA LEU A 188 8.99 4.10 -9.25
C LEU A 188 9.32 2.70 -8.68
N THR A 189 8.30 2.02 -8.13
CA THR A 189 8.43 0.66 -7.55
C THR A 189 8.84 -0.38 -8.59
N TYR A 190 8.46 -0.18 -9.87
CA TYR A 190 8.71 -1.14 -10.94
C TYR A 190 9.88 -0.78 -11.85
N ILE A 191 10.63 0.27 -11.54
CA ILE A 191 11.85 0.61 -12.27
C ILE A 191 12.95 -0.40 -11.92
N THR A 192 13.38 -1.18 -12.91
CA THR A 192 14.48 -2.14 -12.76
C THR A 192 15.86 -1.51 -13.03
N GLN A 193 15.91 -0.53 -13.95
CA GLN A 193 17.13 0.17 -14.31
C GLN A 193 16.79 1.57 -14.85
N PHE A 194 17.69 2.53 -14.69
CA PHE A 194 17.53 3.86 -15.27
C PHE A 194 18.86 4.47 -15.69
N THR A 195 18.78 5.38 -16.66
CA THR A 195 19.88 6.22 -17.14
C THR A 195 19.40 7.68 -17.23
N LYS A 196 20.27 8.59 -17.69
CA LYS A 196 19.85 10.00 -17.92
C LYS A 196 18.77 10.17 -18.98
N THR A 197 18.56 9.18 -19.85
CA THR A 197 17.71 9.30 -21.05
C THR A 197 16.56 8.28 -21.08
N LYS A 198 16.56 7.28 -20.21
CA LYS A 198 15.56 6.19 -20.23
C LYS A 198 15.44 5.50 -18.88
N VAL A 199 14.29 4.88 -18.65
CA VAL A 199 14.03 3.92 -17.57
C VAL A 199 13.59 2.60 -18.17
N ASN A 200 13.92 1.49 -17.48
CA ASN A 200 13.42 0.16 -17.79
C ASN A 200 12.39 -0.26 -16.76
N ILE A 201 11.26 -0.74 -17.25
CA ILE A 201 10.21 -1.38 -16.44
C ILE A 201 9.99 -2.76 -17.02
N GLN A 202 10.34 -3.81 -16.28
CA GLN A 202 10.42 -5.16 -16.83
C GLN A 202 11.31 -5.18 -18.09
N ASP A 203 10.80 -5.67 -19.22
CA ASP A 203 11.51 -5.72 -20.51
C ASP A 203 11.28 -4.47 -21.38
N LEU A 204 10.54 -3.48 -20.89
CA LEU A 204 10.21 -2.28 -21.65
C LEU A 204 11.15 -1.12 -21.32
N GLU A 205 11.72 -0.52 -22.35
CA GLU A 205 12.52 0.69 -22.26
C GLU A 205 11.64 1.92 -22.58
N ILE A 206 11.50 2.84 -21.62
CA ILE A 206 10.70 4.06 -21.74
C ILE A 206 11.63 5.29 -21.75
N PRO A 207 11.55 6.18 -22.75
CA PRO A 207 12.43 7.34 -22.85
C PRO A 207 12.08 8.43 -21.83
N ILE A 208 13.11 9.07 -21.27
CA ILE A 208 12.97 10.31 -20.49
C ILE A 208 13.12 11.49 -21.43
N SER A 209 12.11 12.34 -21.54
CA SER A 209 12.22 13.53 -22.39
C SER A 209 13.01 14.66 -21.70
N ARG A 210 13.66 15.53 -22.49
CA ARG A 210 14.48 16.64 -21.98
C ARG A 210 13.74 17.52 -20.96
N LYS A 211 12.47 17.77 -21.20
CA LYS A 211 11.61 18.60 -20.33
C LYS A 211 11.47 18.02 -18.91
N TYR A 212 11.41 16.70 -18.78
CA TYR A 212 11.17 15.99 -17.50
C TYR A 212 12.44 15.41 -16.87
N SER A 213 13.58 15.49 -17.57
CA SER A 213 14.82 14.80 -17.15
C SER A 213 15.26 15.14 -15.72
N GLN A 214 15.31 16.42 -15.37
CA GLN A 214 15.78 16.84 -14.05
C GLN A 214 14.84 16.36 -12.93
N SER A 215 13.53 16.55 -13.09
CA SER A 215 12.53 16.11 -12.09
C SER A 215 12.48 14.59 -11.97
N ALA A 216 12.57 13.88 -13.11
CA ALA A 216 12.57 12.42 -13.14
C ALA A 216 13.79 11.84 -12.40
N LEU A 217 15.00 12.30 -12.72
CA LEU A 217 16.22 11.81 -12.07
C LEU A 217 16.26 12.12 -10.58
N ASN A 218 15.83 13.30 -10.17
CA ASN A 218 15.75 13.67 -8.76
C ASN A 218 14.74 12.79 -8.01
N GLY A 219 13.55 12.55 -8.60
CA GLY A 219 12.52 11.71 -8.00
C GLY A 219 12.94 10.26 -7.88
N ILE A 220 13.53 9.68 -8.93
CA ILE A 220 14.04 8.31 -8.93
C ILE A 220 15.15 8.16 -7.87
N SER A 221 16.13 9.06 -7.85
CA SER A 221 17.23 9.01 -6.89
C SER A 221 16.76 9.15 -5.44
N LYS A 222 15.78 10.03 -5.18
CA LYS A 222 15.19 10.17 -3.85
C LYS A 222 14.45 8.92 -3.41
N PHE A 223 13.65 8.32 -4.30
CA PHE A 223 12.93 7.09 -4.01
C PHE A 223 13.86 5.93 -3.68
N LEU A 224 14.90 5.73 -4.48
CA LEU A 224 15.90 4.68 -4.26
C LEU A 224 16.72 4.94 -2.99
N GLY A 225 17.12 6.19 -2.72
CA GLY A 225 17.87 6.55 -1.52
C GLY A 225 17.06 6.32 -0.23
N ASN A 226 15.75 6.49 -0.26
CA ASN A 226 14.87 6.22 0.88
C ASN A 226 14.60 4.71 1.10
N ASN A 227 14.83 3.86 0.08
CA ASN A 227 14.59 2.42 0.15
C ASN A 227 15.89 1.59 0.29
N LEU A 228 17.07 2.26 0.35
CA LEU A 228 18.38 1.63 0.55
C LEU A 228 18.98 1.91 1.94
N LEU A 229 18.25 2.59 2.82
CA LEU A 229 18.58 2.84 4.22
C LEU A 229 17.63 2.08 5.12
#